data_dac585ac6b3516cb868a63c98c97158f
#
_entry.id   dac585ac6b3516cb868a63c98c97158f
#
_cell.length_a   1.000
_cell.length_b   1.000
_cell.length_c   1.000
_cell.angle_alpha   90.00
_cell.angle_beta   90.00
_cell.angle_gamma   90.00
#
_symmetry.space_group_name_H-M   'P 1'
#
loop_
_entity.id
_entity.type
_entity.pdbx_description
1 polymer ?
#
loop_
_entity_poly.entity_id
_entity_poly.type
_entity_poly.pdbx_seq_one_letter_code
_entity_poly.pdbx_strand_id
1 'polypeptide(L)'
;MAIHATDDTATFLETDAISGNLLSNDTSDGNLFLRAFDQQSVGAKQGNSQVTEIQGDFGTFFVKPDGSYTYVLSAAAKIGFTNGETLTERVTYKISDGNGHTDVGVFTLNIQGVTQVKPIAVDDHLSFNEGDAIGGNVLSNDIAGDNGKLFLRVFDGHNVSGNPSATTDINGTYGTFHVKADGSFSYELTSDIASGDHVTETVQYYKISDGDGHTDVGVLTLNITGTDVVSGAVV
;
A
#
# COMPACT_ATOMS: atom_id res chain seq x y z
N MET A 1 -21.96 43.69 -6.25
CA MET A 1 -20.54 43.60 -5.90
C MET A 1 -19.89 42.50 -6.74
N ALA A 2 -18.59 42.52 -6.87
CA ALA A 2 -17.90 41.61 -7.77
C ALA A 2 -17.62 40.29 -7.02
N ILE A 3 -17.86 39.18 -7.70
CA ILE A 3 -17.28 37.89 -7.32
C ILE A 3 -15.77 37.95 -7.55
N HIS A 4 -14.98 37.38 -6.66
CA HIS A 4 -13.53 37.35 -6.78
C HIS A 4 -12.96 35.99 -6.42
N ALA A 5 -12.26 35.38 -7.36
CA ALA A 5 -11.46 34.17 -7.17
C ALA A 5 -10.03 34.57 -6.80
N THR A 6 -9.54 34.00 -5.71
CA THR A 6 -8.17 34.20 -5.24
C THR A 6 -7.38 32.91 -5.50
N ASP A 7 -6.24 33.02 -6.14
CA ASP A 7 -5.41 31.84 -6.43
C ASP A 7 -5.10 31.02 -5.17
N ASP A 8 -5.16 29.70 -5.31
CA ASP A 8 -4.89 28.73 -4.25
C ASP A 8 -3.54 28.06 -4.42
N THR A 9 -2.89 27.79 -3.30
CA THR A 9 -1.71 26.94 -3.26
C THR A 9 -1.83 25.98 -2.09
N ALA A 10 -1.61 24.69 -2.35
CA ALA A 10 -1.54 23.66 -1.32
C ALA A 10 -0.27 22.84 -1.50
N THR A 11 0.31 22.39 -0.39
CA THR A 11 1.51 21.54 -0.37
C THR A 11 1.25 20.36 0.55
N PHE A 12 1.51 19.15 0.04
CA PHE A 12 1.35 17.89 0.75
C PHE A 12 2.59 17.01 0.54
N LEU A 13 2.80 16.06 1.43
CA LEU A 13 3.72 14.95 1.19
C LEU A 13 3.01 13.89 0.32
N GLU A 14 3.77 13.13 -0.44
CA GLU A 14 3.20 12.04 -1.28
C GLU A 14 2.42 10.98 -0.49
N THR A 15 2.71 10.87 0.80
CA THR A 15 2.05 9.95 1.75
C THR A 15 0.77 10.51 2.38
N ASP A 16 0.52 11.81 2.20
CA ASP A 16 -0.63 12.47 2.81
C ASP A 16 -1.94 12.14 2.07
N ALA A 17 -3.05 12.24 2.81
CA ALA A 17 -4.38 12.29 2.22
C ALA A 17 -4.61 13.71 1.67
N ILE A 18 -4.51 13.86 0.34
CA ILE A 18 -4.59 15.17 -0.31
C ILE A 18 -6.05 15.60 -0.44
N SER A 19 -6.43 16.66 0.26
CA SER A 19 -7.78 17.24 0.21
C SER A 19 -7.81 18.69 0.64
N GLY A 20 -8.83 19.43 0.23
CA GLY A 20 -9.01 20.83 0.58
C GLY A 20 -10.29 21.42 0.05
N ASN A 21 -10.39 22.75 0.06
CA ASN A 21 -11.50 23.49 -0.50
C ASN A 21 -11.01 24.76 -1.21
N LEU A 22 -11.29 24.87 -2.49
CA LEU A 22 -10.87 25.95 -3.38
C LEU A 22 -11.62 27.28 -3.13
N LEU A 23 -12.77 27.23 -2.47
CA LEU A 23 -13.59 28.43 -2.26
C LEU A 23 -13.29 29.12 -0.91
N SER A 24 -12.32 28.61 -0.15
CA SER A 24 -12.08 29.06 1.23
C SER A 24 -11.54 30.49 1.34
N ASN A 25 -10.85 30.99 0.30
CA ASN A 25 -10.28 32.33 0.19
C ASN A 25 -10.97 33.20 -0.85
N ASP A 26 -11.98 32.66 -1.54
CA ASP A 26 -12.76 33.36 -2.53
C ASP A 26 -13.88 34.20 -1.89
N THR A 27 -14.30 35.26 -2.56
CA THR A 27 -15.34 36.18 -2.07
C THR A 27 -16.48 36.41 -3.05
N SER A 28 -17.68 36.52 -2.50
CA SER A 28 -18.90 36.90 -3.24
C SER A 28 -19.91 37.52 -2.28
N ASP A 29 -20.77 38.41 -2.77
CA ASP A 29 -21.91 38.93 -1.98
C ASP A 29 -23.08 37.96 -1.87
N GLY A 30 -23.05 36.84 -2.58
CA GLY A 30 -24.09 35.85 -2.67
C GLY A 30 -23.56 34.44 -2.44
N ASN A 31 -24.29 33.51 -2.99
CA ASN A 31 -23.84 32.10 -3.01
C ASN A 31 -22.54 31.98 -3.82
N LEU A 32 -21.68 31.11 -3.39
CA LEU A 32 -20.42 30.79 -4.07
C LEU A 32 -20.35 29.30 -4.35
N PHE A 33 -20.04 28.94 -5.59
CA PHE A 33 -19.83 27.55 -5.95
C PHE A 33 -18.83 27.39 -7.10
N LEU A 34 -18.16 26.23 -7.14
CA LEU A 34 -17.25 25.85 -8.20
C LEU A 34 -18.05 25.47 -9.45
N ARG A 35 -17.80 26.17 -10.54
CA ARG A 35 -18.50 26.02 -11.81
C ARG A 35 -17.76 25.14 -12.80
N ALA A 36 -16.45 25.29 -12.85
CA ALA A 36 -15.57 24.46 -13.68
C ALA A 36 -14.21 24.31 -13.01
N PHE A 37 -13.55 23.21 -13.32
CA PHE A 37 -12.19 22.89 -12.90
C PHE A 37 -11.48 22.28 -14.12
N ASP A 38 -10.29 22.77 -14.44
CA ASP A 38 -9.55 22.46 -15.65
C ASP A 38 -10.43 22.46 -16.93
N GLN A 39 -11.20 23.54 -17.11
CA GLN A 39 -12.15 23.74 -18.20
C GLN A 39 -13.32 22.74 -18.25
N GLN A 40 -13.40 21.76 -17.36
CA GLN A 40 -14.48 20.81 -17.24
C GLN A 40 -15.56 21.30 -16.27
N SER A 41 -16.83 21.11 -16.61
CA SER A 41 -17.96 21.52 -15.76
C SER A 41 -18.04 20.66 -14.50
N VAL A 42 -18.11 21.30 -13.32
CA VAL A 42 -18.21 20.65 -11.99
C VAL A 42 -19.65 20.70 -11.47
N GLY A 43 -20.63 20.84 -12.28
CA GLY A 43 -22.02 20.94 -11.87
C GLY A 43 -22.59 22.36 -11.98
N ALA A 44 -23.90 22.46 -11.93
CA ALA A 44 -24.61 23.67 -12.33
C ALA A 44 -25.15 24.48 -11.16
N LYS A 45 -25.10 23.99 -9.91
CA LYS A 45 -25.80 24.63 -8.78
C LYS A 45 -25.10 24.36 -7.45
N GLN A 46 -25.17 25.35 -6.55
CA GLN A 46 -24.85 25.17 -5.13
C GLN A 46 -25.72 24.05 -4.53
N GLY A 47 -25.13 23.23 -3.67
CA GLY A 47 -25.81 22.10 -3.02
C GLY A 47 -25.87 20.81 -3.82
N ASN A 48 -25.28 20.76 -5.02
CA ASN A 48 -25.07 19.51 -5.73
C ASN A 48 -23.86 18.79 -5.10
N SER A 49 -24.08 17.58 -4.59
CA SER A 49 -23.05 16.73 -3.99
C SER A 49 -22.34 15.81 -5.01
N GLN A 50 -22.62 16.00 -6.30
CA GLN A 50 -22.00 15.19 -7.35
C GLN A 50 -20.49 15.43 -7.38
N VAL A 51 -19.73 14.35 -7.36
CA VAL A 51 -18.28 14.36 -7.56
C VAL A 51 -18.00 14.34 -9.07
N THR A 52 -17.13 15.23 -9.52
CA THR A 52 -16.60 15.24 -10.88
C THR A 52 -15.16 14.76 -10.82
N GLU A 53 -14.84 13.72 -11.59
CA GLU A 53 -13.51 13.16 -11.72
C GLU A 53 -12.80 13.86 -12.88
N ILE A 54 -11.59 14.39 -12.61
CA ILE A 54 -10.80 15.16 -13.58
C ILE A 54 -9.37 14.69 -13.53
N GLN A 55 -8.85 14.24 -14.67
CA GLN A 55 -7.49 13.76 -14.80
C GLN A 55 -6.51 14.93 -14.81
N GLY A 56 -5.55 14.93 -13.88
CA GLY A 56 -4.40 15.82 -13.88
C GLY A 56 -3.16 15.18 -14.54
N ASP A 57 -2.03 15.85 -14.48
CA ASP A 57 -0.78 15.38 -15.08
C ASP A 57 -0.19 14.17 -14.32
N PHE A 58 -0.32 14.16 -12.99
CA PHE A 58 0.27 13.13 -12.14
C PHE A 58 -0.75 12.28 -11.38
N GLY A 59 -2.04 12.60 -11.48
CA GLY A 59 -3.09 11.88 -10.76
C GLY A 59 -4.49 12.37 -11.12
N THR A 60 -5.45 12.08 -10.22
CA THR A 60 -6.86 12.37 -10.47
C THR A 60 -7.45 13.24 -9.38
N PHE A 61 -8.07 14.33 -9.77
CA PHE A 61 -8.88 15.19 -8.90
C PHE A 61 -10.32 14.68 -8.83
N PHE A 62 -10.89 14.69 -7.65
CA PHE A 62 -12.31 14.46 -7.39
C PHE A 62 -12.88 15.74 -6.76
N VAL A 63 -13.59 16.53 -7.55
CA VAL A 63 -14.05 17.86 -7.15
C VAL A 63 -15.56 17.94 -7.04
N LYS A 64 -16.05 18.81 -6.15
CA LYS A 64 -17.48 19.06 -5.96
C LYS A 64 -17.82 20.54 -6.16
N PRO A 65 -19.10 20.86 -6.43
CA PRO A 65 -19.55 22.26 -6.57
C PRO A 65 -19.37 23.12 -5.33
N ASP A 66 -19.25 22.54 -4.12
CA ASP A 66 -18.97 23.26 -2.87
C ASP A 66 -17.49 23.65 -2.72
N GLY A 67 -16.67 23.39 -3.76
CA GLY A 67 -15.24 23.67 -3.80
C GLY A 67 -14.37 22.61 -3.15
N SER A 68 -14.96 21.64 -2.44
CA SER A 68 -14.18 20.56 -1.86
C SER A 68 -13.56 19.68 -2.93
N TYR A 69 -12.32 19.30 -2.70
CA TYR A 69 -11.58 18.37 -3.58
C TYR A 69 -10.83 17.31 -2.77
N THR A 70 -10.61 16.18 -3.41
CA THR A 70 -9.57 15.21 -3.05
C THR A 70 -8.72 14.93 -4.29
N TYR A 71 -7.47 14.51 -4.08
CA TYR A 71 -6.57 14.16 -5.17
C TYR A 71 -5.88 12.81 -4.89
N VAL A 72 -5.82 11.97 -5.90
CA VAL A 72 -5.17 10.66 -5.82
C VAL A 72 -4.02 10.63 -6.81
N LEU A 73 -2.80 10.55 -6.28
CA LEU A 73 -1.58 10.40 -7.08
C LEU A 73 -1.60 9.06 -7.82
N SER A 74 -1.24 9.06 -9.09
CA SER A 74 -1.21 7.85 -9.91
C SER A 74 -0.08 6.91 -9.47
N ALA A 75 -0.27 5.60 -9.70
CA ALA A 75 0.78 4.62 -9.41
C ALA A 75 2.07 4.89 -10.20
N ALA A 76 1.95 5.38 -11.44
CA ALA A 76 3.11 5.73 -12.27
C ALA A 76 3.91 6.91 -11.70
N ALA A 77 3.22 7.93 -11.19
CA ALA A 77 3.88 9.06 -10.55
C ALA A 77 4.58 8.65 -9.25
N LYS A 78 3.96 7.80 -8.44
CA LYS A 78 4.55 7.27 -7.19
C LYS A 78 5.86 6.50 -7.42
N ILE A 79 5.95 5.69 -8.49
CA ILE A 79 7.14 4.88 -8.77
C ILE A 79 8.36 5.74 -9.12
N GLY A 80 8.16 6.87 -9.79
CA GLY A 80 9.24 7.76 -10.24
C GLY A 80 9.58 8.90 -9.29
N PHE A 81 8.90 9.00 -8.16
CA PHE A 81 8.96 10.14 -7.26
C PHE A 81 9.97 9.89 -6.15
N THR A 82 10.99 10.75 -6.06
CA THR A 82 12.07 10.56 -5.09
C THR A 82 12.09 11.68 -4.04
N ASN A 83 12.77 11.41 -2.93
CA ASN A 83 12.91 12.36 -1.84
C ASN A 83 13.50 13.70 -2.30
N GLY A 84 12.84 14.79 -1.93
CA GLY A 84 13.23 16.15 -2.28
C GLY A 84 12.74 16.63 -3.64
N GLU A 85 12.14 15.78 -4.44
CA GLU A 85 11.41 16.20 -5.65
C GLU A 85 10.05 16.80 -5.30
N THR A 86 9.55 17.65 -6.19
CA THR A 86 8.21 18.21 -6.08
C THR A 86 7.50 18.06 -7.41
N LEU A 87 6.37 17.33 -7.40
CA LEU A 87 5.43 17.33 -8.50
C LEU A 87 4.45 18.50 -8.32
N THR A 88 4.18 19.22 -9.39
CA THR A 88 3.28 20.37 -9.35
C THR A 88 2.17 20.21 -10.37
N GLU A 89 0.94 20.08 -9.87
CA GLU A 89 -0.28 20.24 -10.67
C GLU A 89 -0.68 21.70 -10.70
N ARG A 90 -1.01 22.22 -11.87
CA ARG A 90 -1.48 23.58 -12.02
C ARG A 90 -2.71 23.62 -12.89
N VAL A 91 -3.85 23.93 -12.29
CA VAL A 91 -5.15 23.91 -12.95
C VAL A 91 -5.89 25.24 -12.75
N THR A 92 -6.72 25.62 -13.71
CA THR A 92 -7.62 26.77 -13.56
C THR A 92 -8.95 26.30 -12.99
N TYR A 93 -9.54 27.10 -12.12
CA TYR A 93 -10.90 26.88 -11.66
C TYR A 93 -11.76 28.12 -11.87
N LYS A 94 -13.05 27.91 -12.05
CA LYS A 94 -14.04 28.97 -12.28
C LYS A 94 -15.13 28.92 -11.23
N ILE A 95 -15.35 30.03 -10.57
CA ILE A 95 -16.39 30.19 -9.57
C ILE A 95 -17.61 30.96 -10.15
N SER A 96 -18.77 30.82 -9.51
CA SER A 96 -20.00 31.52 -9.85
C SER A 96 -20.82 31.84 -8.61
N ASP A 97 -21.54 32.96 -8.66
CA ASP A 97 -22.53 33.36 -7.65
C ASP A 97 -23.98 32.88 -7.96
N GLY A 98 -24.17 32.24 -9.10
CA GLY A 98 -25.49 31.78 -9.56
C GLY A 98 -26.33 32.87 -10.24
N ASN A 99 -25.90 34.12 -10.22
CA ASN A 99 -26.61 35.29 -10.81
C ASN A 99 -26.00 35.74 -12.14
N GLY A 100 -25.07 34.96 -12.70
CA GLY A 100 -24.41 35.24 -13.95
C GLY A 100 -23.02 35.82 -13.82
N HIS A 101 -22.57 36.16 -12.61
CA HIS A 101 -21.19 36.61 -12.39
C HIS A 101 -20.27 35.40 -12.18
N THR A 102 -19.08 35.52 -12.72
CA THR A 102 -18.05 34.47 -12.61
C THR A 102 -16.69 35.10 -12.52
N ASP A 103 -15.76 34.39 -11.86
CA ASP A 103 -14.34 34.73 -11.85
C ASP A 103 -13.48 33.47 -11.97
N VAL A 104 -12.19 33.61 -12.24
CA VAL A 104 -11.26 32.49 -12.48
C VAL A 104 -10.05 32.64 -11.60
N GLY A 105 -9.77 31.61 -10.85
CA GLY A 105 -8.53 31.44 -10.09
C GLY A 105 -7.66 30.31 -10.65
N VAL A 106 -6.45 30.23 -10.12
CA VAL A 106 -5.50 29.17 -10.39
C VAL A 106 -5.26 28.37 -9.11
N PHE A 107 -5.35 27.06 -9.19
CA PHE A 107 -4.93 26.15 -8.13
C PHE A 107 -3.57 25.55 -8.45
N THR A 108 -2.63 25.68 -7.52
CA THR A 108 -1.32 25.05 -7.58
C THR A 108 -1.20 24.03 -6.45
N LEU A 109 -1.14 22.74 -6.79
CA LEU A 109 -0.93 21.65 -5.86
C LEU A 109 0.51 21.17 -5.98
N ASN A 110 1.28 21.31 -4.91
CA ASN A 110 2.64 20.80 -4.80
C ASN A 110 2.63 19.52 -3.97
N ILE A 111 3.21 18.46 -4.51
CA ILE A 111 3.36 17.18 -3.83
C ILE A 111 4.85 16.92 -3.67
N GLN A 112 5.30 16.79 -2.43
CA GLN A 112 6.71 16.59 -2.09
C GLN A 112 6.98 15.11 -1.88
N GLY A 113 8.00 14.59 -2.58
CA GLY A 113 8.51 13.24 -2.39
C GLY A 113 9.21 13.11 -1.03
N VAL A 114 8.99 11.98 -0.40
CA VAL A 114 9.67 11.61 0.84
C VAL A 114 10.57 10.41 0.62
N THR A 115 11.55 10.23 1.49
CA THR A 115 12.35 9.01 1.49
C THR A 115 11.46 7.85 1.89
N GLN A 116 11.17 6.98 0.94
CA GLN A 116 10.44 5.75 1.27
C GLN A 116 11.46 4.73 1.80
N VAL A 117 11.28 4.32 3.04
CA VAL A 117 12.05 3.24 3.65
C VAL A 117 11.43 1.93 3.19
N LYS A 118 12.18 1.17 2.40
CA LYS A 118 11.76 -0.15 1.91
C LYS A 118 11.81 -1.17 3.02
N PRO A 119 11.00 -2.22 2.98
CA PRO A 119 11.13 -3.33 3.89
C PRO A 119 12.46 -4.05 3.61
N ILE A 120 13.02 -4.67 4.65
CA ILE A 120 14.24 -5.50 4.57
C ILE A 120 13.90 -6.88 5.08
N ALA A 121 14.06 -7.88 4.23
CA ALA A 121 13.96 -9.29 4.60
C ALA A 121 15.29 -9.76 5.17
N VAL A 122 15.23 -10.45 6.30
CA VAL A 122 16.38 -11.05 6.97
C VAL A 122 16.21 -12.55 6.98
N ASP A 123 17.20 -13.28 6.47
CA ASP A 123 17.15 -14.74 6.36
C ASP A 123 16.81 -15.42 7.70
N ASP A 124 15.99 -16.46 7.62
CA ASP A 124 15.55 -17.27 8.75
C ASP A 124 16.28 -18.60 8.81
N HIS A 125 16.75 -18.96 10.01
CA HIS A 125 17.38 -20.26 10.29
C HIS A 125 16.73 -20.86 11.53
N LEU A 126 16.06 -22.01 11.35
CA LEU A 126 15.37 -22.71 12.43
C LEU A 126 15.87 -24.15 12.51
N SER A 127 15.88 -24.71 13.71
CA SER A 127 16.30 -26.10 13.96
C SER A 127 15.26 -26.80 14.82
N PHE A 128 14.88 -28.00 14.42
CA PHE A 128 13.86 -28.83 15.07
C PHE A 128 14.31 -30.28 15.12
N ASN A 129 13.73 -31.04 16.04
CA ASN A 129 13.80 -32.49 15.98
C ASN A 129 12.58 -33.05 15.25
N GLU A 130 12.73 -34.21 14.62
CA GLU A 130 11.60 -34.96 14.12
C GLU A 130 10.60 -35.23 15.26
N GLY A 131 9.34 -34.98 15.06
CA GLY A 131 8.32 -35.10 16.11
C GLY A 131 8.04 -33.80 16.86
N ASP A 132 8.86 -32.76 16.73
CA ASP A 132 8.53 -31.43 17.23
C ASP A 132 7.44 -30.80 16.36
N ALA A 133 6.70 -29.83 16.93
CA ALA A 133 5.82 -28.98 16.15
C ALA A 133 6.70 -27.98 15.37
N ILE A 134 6.88 -28.21 14.06
CA ILE A 134 7.70 -27.37 13.20
C ILE A 134 6.89 -26.17 12.71
N GLY A 135 7.33 -24.97 13.02
CA GLY A 135 6.67 -23.75 12.57
C GLY A 135 7.33 -22.49 13.12
N GLY A 136 6.86 -21.36 12.63
CA GLY A 136 7.40 -20.05 12.99
C GLY A 136 6.72 -18.91 12.25
N ASN A 137 7.44 -17.80 12.16
CA ASN A 137 7.00 -16.66 11.37
C ASN A 137 8.22 -16.05 10.67
N VAL A 138 8.24 -16.10 9.34
CA VAL A 138 9.34 -15.57 8.51
C VAL A 138 9.44 -14.05 8.50
N LEU A 139 8.44 -13.32 9.02
CA LEU A 139 8.49 -11.87 9.13
C LEU A 139 8.98 -11.38 10.51
N SER A 140 9.32 -12.31 11.44
CA SER A 140 9.58 -11.96 12.84
C SER A 140 10.88 -11.17 13.05
N ASN A 141 11.87 -11.35 12.18
CA ASN A 141 13.17 -10.68 12.19
C ASN A 141 13.31 -9.65 11.06
N ASP A 142 12.29 -9.53 10.21
CA ASP A 142 12.25 -8.59 9.10
C ASP A 142 11.99 -7.16 9.59
N ILE A 143 12.48 -6.20 8.82
CA ILE A 143 12.29 -4.76 9.10
C ILE A 143 11.19 -4.23 8.20
N ALA A 144 10.15 -3.69 8.79
CA ALA A 144 9.10 -2.99 8.05
C ALA A 144 9.63 -1.70 7.44
N GLY A 145 9.06 -1.31 6.30
CA GLY A 145 9.26 0.02 5.74
C GLY A 145 8.63 1.12 6.61
N ASP A 146 8.57 2.31 6.07
CA ASP A 146 8.06 3.51 6.73
C ASP A 146 6.58 3.43 7.16
N ASN A 147 5.76 2.61 6.51
CA ASN A 147 4.36 2.41 6.89
C ASN A 147 4.16 1.39 8.02
N GLY A 148 5.22 0.73 8.49
CA GLY A 148 5.20 -0.24 9.59
C GLY A 148 4.48 -1.56 9.28
N LYS A 149 4.17 -1.84 8.02
CA LYS A 149 3.46 -3.05 7.59
C LYS A 149 4.37 -4.01 6.86
N LEU A 150 4.16 -5.30 7.10
CA LEU A 150 4.78 -6.39 6.35
C LEU A 150 3.75 -7.45 5.99
N PHE A 151 3.88 -7.96 4.77
CA PHE A 151 3.06 -9.04 4.26
C PHE A 151 3.93 -10.03 3.49
N LEU A 152 3.73 -11.31 3.74
CA LEU A 152 4.29 -12.37 2.90
C LEU A 152 3.48 -12.46 1.60
N ARG A 153 4.15 -12.38 0.44
CA ARG A 153 3.51 -12.40 -0.89
C ARG A 153 3.86 -13.62 -1.71
N VAL A 154 5.08 -14.09 -1.60
CA VAL A 154 5.57 -15.28 -2.31
C VAL A 154 6.35 -16.14 -1.32
N PHE A 155 6.21 -17.44 -1.43
CA PHE A 155 6.98 -18.41 -0.65
C PHE A 155 7.36 -19.54 -1.59
N ASP A 156 8.66 -19.77 -1.73
CA ASP A 156 9.26 -20.76 -2.65
C ASP A 156 8.66 -20.71 -4.08
N GLY A 157 8.55 -19.49 -4.64
CA GLY A 157 8.01 -19.27 -5.98
C GLY A 157 6.48 -19.30 -6.10
N HIS A 158 5.76 -19.61 -5.04
CA HIS A 158 4.30 -19.70 -5.01
C HIS A 158 3.68 -18.44 -4.39
N ASN A 159 2.62 -17.91 -5.01
CA ASN A 159 1.88 -16.79 -4.44
C ASN A 159 1.16 -17.20 -3.16
N VAL A 160 1.38 -16.46 -2.08
CA VAL A 160 0.65 -16.62 -0.83
C VAL A 160 -0.69 -15.86 -0.92
N SER A 161 -1.76 -16.49 -0.42
CA SER A 161 -3.09 -15.88 -0.42
C SER A 161 -3.10 -14.53 0.31
N GLY A 162 -3.62 -13.49 -0.33
CA GLY A 162 -3.78 -12.18 0.30
C GLY A 162 -4.88 -12.12 1.39
N ASN A 163 -5.66 -13.19 1.55
CA ASN A 163 -6.63 -13.32 2.63
C ASN A 163 -5.90 -13.76 3.92
N PRO A 164 -5.89 -12.95 4.99
CA PRO A 164 -5.13 -13.25 6.22
C PRO A 164 -5.60 -14.51 6.95
N SER A 165 -6.82 -14.98 6.68
CA SER A 165 -7.35 -16.21 7.26
C SER A 165 -7.10 -17.46 6.41
N ALA A 166 -6.60 -17.31 5.19
CA ALA A 166 -6.35 -18.43 4.29
C ALA A 166 -4.91 -18.93 4.45
N THR A 167 -4.78 -20.26 4.41
CA THR A 167 -3.50 -20.95 4.37
C THR A 167 -3.19 -21.33 2.92
N THR A 168 -1.94 -21.22 2.54
CA THR A 168 -1.41 -21.69 1.25
C THR A 168 -0.50 -22.87 1.52
N ASP A 169 -0.78 -24.01 0.91
CA ASP A 169 0.00 -25.23 1.07
C ASP A 169 1.05 -25.31 -0.03
N ILE A 170 2.31 -25.56 0.34
CA ILE A 170 3.45 -25.58 -0.58
C ILE A 170 4.32 -26.80 -0.24
N ASN A 171 4.51 -27.66 -1.22
CA ASN A 171 5.32 -28.86 -1.02
C ASN A 171 6.81 -28.49 -1.02
N GLY A 172 7.50 -28.88 0.05
CA GLY A 172 8.96 -28.91 0.15
C GLY A 172 9.55 -30.25 -0.25
N THR A 173 10.81 -30.46 0.07
CA THR A 173 11.53 -31.70 -0.20
C THR A 173 11.14 -32.83 0.76
N TYR A 174 11.00 -32.50 2.04
CA TYR A 174 10.76 -33.48 3.11
C TYR A 174 9.36 -33.38 3.71
N GLY A 175 8.55 -32.39 3.30
CA GLY A 175 7.24 -32.18 3.87
C GLY A 175 6.46 -31.07 3.17
N THR A 176 5.44 -30.56 3.84
CA THR A 176 4.55 -29.52 3.30
C THR A 176 4.51 -28.31 4.22
N PHE A 177 4.75 -27.14 3.66
CA PHE A 177 4.56 -25.85 4.33
C PHE A 177 3.09 -25.42 4.24
N HIS A 178 2.57 -24.90 5.34
CA HIS A 178 1.25 -24.26 5.45
C HIS A 178 1.46 -22.80 5.84
N VAL A 179 1.46 -21.90 4.87
CA VAL A 179 1.87 -20.49 5.07
C VAL A 179 0.70 -19.52 4.97
N LYS A 180 0.78 -18.39 5.69
CA LYS A 180 -0.18 -17.30 5.68
C LYS A 180 0.47 -15.97 5.31
N ALA A 181 -0.37 -15.01 4.91
CA ALA A 181 0.08 -13.67 4.53
C ALA A 181 0.75 -12.87 5.67
N ASP A 182 0.50 -13.21 6.93
CA ASP A 182 1.14 -12.62 8.11
C ASP A 182 2.52 -13.20 8.41
N GLY A 183 3.04 -14.06 7.52
CA GLY A 183 4.34 -14.72 7.65
C GLY A 183 4.34 -15.96 8.51
N SER A 184 3.28 -16.25 9.25
CA SER A 184 3.19 -17.46 10.04
C SER A 184 3.16 -18.70 9.15
N PHE A 185 3.88 -19.72 9.56
CA PHE A 185 3.88 -21.01 8.88
C PHE A 185 3.91 -22.17 9.88
N SER A 186 3.41 -23.32 9.44
CA SER A 186 3.72 -24.63 10.00
C SER A 186 4.26 -25.54 8.91
N TYR A 187 5.04 -26.54 9.29
CA TYR A 187 5.61 -27.51 8.37
C TYR A 187 5.26 -28.92 8.82
N GLU A 188 4.57 -29.63 7.98
CA GLU A 188 4.25 -31.04 8.20
C GLU A 188 5.29 -31.91 7.52
N LEU A 189 6.14 -32.56 8.33
CA LEU A 189 7.14 -33.51 7.85
C LEU A 189 6.43 -34.77 7.32
N THR A 190 6.68 -35.13 6.09
CA THR A 190 6.09 -36.33 5.44
C THR A 190 7.11 -37.44 5.18
N SER A 191 8.38 -37.12 5.38
CA SER A 191 9.51 -38.06 5.23
C SER A 191 10.01 -38.50 6.60
N ASP A 192 10.22 -39.80 6.78
CA ASP A 192 10.88 -40.36 7.95
C ASP A 192 12.40 -40.07 7.87
N ILE A 193 12.98 -39.52 8.93
CA ILE A 193 14.41 -39.18 8.99
C ILE A 193 15.04 -40.14 9.99
N ALA A 194 16.02 -40.93 9.51
CA ALA A 194 16.67 -41.91 10.37
C ALA A 194 17.29 -41.23 11.63
N SER A 195 17.17 -41.91 12.77
CA SER A 195 17.66 -41.38 14.05
C SER A 195 19.12 -40.98 13.97
N GLY A 196 19.42 -39.73 14.35
CA GLY A 196 20.76 -39.16 14.28
C GLY A 196 21.13 -38.55 12.93
N ASP A 197 20.31 -38.73 11.89
CA ASP A 197 20.51 -38.03 10.62
C ASP A 197 20.01 -36.60 10.69
N HIS A 198 20.56 -35.76 9.83
CA HIS A 198 20.19 -34.34 9.69
C HIS A 198 19.81 -34.04 8.25
N VAL A 199 18.67 -33.45 8.05
CA VAL A 199 18.23 -32.94 6.75
C VAL A 199 18.02 -31.44 6.81
N THR A 200 18.21 -30.80 5.67
CA THR A 200 17.97 -29.36 5.53
C THR A 200 16.89 -29.13 4.47
N GLU A 201 15.80 -28.51 4.87
CA GLU A 201 14.80 -27.97 3.97
C GLU A 201 15.08 -26.49 3.72
N THR A 202 15.15 -26.08 2.47
CA THR A 202 15.46 -24.70 2.10
C THR A 202 14.37 -24.15 1.20
N VAL A 203 13.73 -23.10 1.63
CA VAL A 203 12.89 -22.23 0.79
C VAL A 203 13.81 -21.30 0.04
N GLN A 204 13.89 -21.43 -1.28
CA GLN A 204 14.86 -20.69 -2.10
C GLN A 204 14.71 -19.18 -1.98
N TYR A 205 13.49 -18.70 -1.80
CA TYR A 205 13.21 -17.33 -1.38
C TYR A 205 11.76 -17.20 -0.88
N TYR A 206 11.56 -16.31 0.07
CA TYR A 206 10.26 -15.73 0.36
C TYR A 206 10.30 -14.24 0.05
N LYS A 207 9.18 -13.67 -0.39
CA LYS A 207 9.08 -12.27 -0.79
C LYS A 207 8.12 -11.54 0.12
N ILE A 208 8.62 -10.47 0.72
CA ILE A 208 7.84 -9.56 1.56
C ILE A 208 7.43 -8.29 0.81
N SER A 209 6.40 -7.62 1.30
CA SER A 209 5.94 -6.33 0.80
C SER A 209 5.39 -5.48 1.93
N ASP A 210 5.61 -4.15 1.84
CA ASP A 210 5.00 -3.15 2.72
C ASP A 210 3.54 -2.79 2.34
N GLY A 211 3.10 -3.23 1.17
CA GLY A 211 1.78 -2.89 0.62
C GLY A 211 1.76 -1.64 -0.25
N ASP A 212 2.81 -0.82 -0.26
CA ASP A 212 2.93 0.41 -1.04
C ASP A 212 3.79 0.23 -2.31
N GLY A 213 4.14 -1.02 -2.62
CA GLY A 213 4.84 -1.39 -3.85
C GLY A 213 6.29 -1.79 -3.65
N HIS A 214 6.86 -1.58 -2.46
CA HIS A 214 8.23 -2.01 -2.16
C HIS A 214 8.24 -3.46 -1.69
N THR A 215 9.29 -4.15 -2.05
CA THR A 215 9.46 -5.56 -1.74
C THR A 215 10.92 -5.86 -1.48
N ASP A 216 11.16 -6.93 -0.69
CA ASP A 216 12.47 -7.54 -0.52
C ASP A 216 12.32 -9.06 -0.42
N VAL A 217 13.43 -9.79 -0.45
CA VAL A 217 13.44 -11.25 -0.42
C VAL A 217 14.42 -11.77 0.63
N GLY A 218 13.99 -12.80 1.37
CA GLY A 218 14.81 -13.55 2.31
C GLY A 218 14.76 -15.05 1.99
N VAL A 219 15.54 -15.81 2.71
CA VAL A 219 15.66 -17.28 2.62
C VAL A 219 15.23 -17.88 3.95
N LEU A 220 14.46 -18.99 3.92
CA LEU A 220 14.19 -19.80 5.10
C LEU A 220 14.94 -21.12 4.99
N THR A 221 15.68 -21.46 6.05
CA THR A 221 16.38 -22.74 6.21
C THR A 221 15.87 -23.45 7.43
N LEU A 222 15.34 -24.67 7.28
CA LEU A 222 14.98 -25.56 8.37
C LEU A 222 15.99 -26.70 8.47
N ASN A 223 16.62 -26.85 9.61
CA ASN A 223 17.47 -27.99 9.94
C ASN A 223 16.66 -28.95 10.81
N ILE A 224 16.45 -30.18 10.33
CA ILE A 224 15.64 -31.18 11.02
C ILE A 224 16.52 -32.37 11.37
N THR A 225 16.51 -32.76 12.64
CA THR A 225 17.25 -33.91 13.15
C THR A 225 16.30 -35.07 13.37
N GLY A 226 16.61 -36.21 12.77
CA GLY A 226 15.89 -37.45 12.99
C GLY A 226 16.02 -37.94 14.43
N THR A 227 14.95 -38.44 15.01
CA THR A 227 14.89 -38.96 16.36
C THR A 227 14.28 -40.37 16.35
N ASP A 228 14.65 -41.20 17.33
CA ASP A 228 13.92 -42.45 17.55
C ASP A 228 12.49 -42.11 18.01
N VAL A 229 11.56 -42.04 17.08
CA VAL A 229 10.15 -41.94 17.45
C VAL A 229 9.76 -43.27 18.08
N VAL A 230 9.85 -43.36 19.39
CA VAL A 230 9.28 -44.50 20.10
C VAL A 230 7.79 -44.47 19.88
N SER A 231 7.32 -45.19 18.85
CA SER A 231 5.87 -45.42 18.66
C SER A 231 5.40 -46.08 19.96
N GLY A 232 4.67 -45.28 20.79
CA GLY A 232 4.15 -45.76 22.06
C GLY A 232 3.41 -47.07 21.86
N ALA A 233 3.98 -48.13 22.38
CA ALA A 233 3.29 -49.39 22.48
C ALA A 233 1.99 -49.13 23.28
N VAL A 234 0.86 -49.15 22.62
CA VAL A 234 -0.46 -49.24 23.27
C VAL A 234 -0.47 -50.64 23.92
N VAL A 235 -0.33 -50.68 25.23
CA VAL A 235 -0.55 -51.86 26.05
C VAL A 235 -2.01 -51.98 26.33
#